data_d849a7454722d17a2d174c93a3870b13
#
_entry.id   d849a7454722d17a2d174c93a3870b13
#
_cell.length_a   1.000
_cell.length_b   1.000
_cell.length_c   1.000
_cell.angle_alpha   90.00
_cell.angle_beta   90.00
_cell.angle_gamma   90.00
#
_symmetry.space_group_name_H-M   'P 1'
#
loop_
_entity.id
_entity.type
_entity.pdbx_description
1 polymer ?
#
loop_
_entity_poly.entity_id
_entity_poly.type
_entity_poly.pdbx_seq_one_letter_code
_entity_poly.pdbx_strand_id
1 'polypeptide(L)'
;VLWLDDVIGAVLQKLQTMGALDNTIVFLFDDHGVESGKGSLYEGGIRSVSLVWSPTRFKGGRFSRVNISNIDFAPTIMDLCNIPESQRHQVDGKSFASVLNGNDKEIHDHLFFEIGATRAVLKDGWKYLAFRLPSTVSPNPEKPYTHLADRPGGRGSEGPAKDFYPNYYDADQLYDIRSDPLERNNRIADPSQKSRVAIMKKLLKNNLAKVPGPFAEFTSNEA
;
A
#
# COMPACT_ATOMS: atom_id res chain seq x y z
N VAL A 1 2.14 22.91 3.88
CA VAL A 1 2.77 22.72 2.55
C VAL A 1 3.97 23.64 2.39
N LEU A 2 3.81 24.99 2.51
CA LEU A 2 4.92 25.96 2.30
C LEU A 2 6.16 25.66 3.16
N TRP A 3 5.98 25.40 4.45
CA TRP A 3 7.10 25.08 5.34
C TRP A 3 7.86 23.82 4.90
N LEU A 4 7.17 22.79 4.43
CA LEU A 4 7.82 21.57 3.92
C LEU A 4 8.62 21.87 2.64
N ASP A 5 8.08 22.69 1.76
CA ASP A 5 8.76 23.15 0.53
C ASP A 5 10.06 23.91 0.85
N ASP A 6 9.99 24.85 1.81
CA ASP A 6 11.16 25.59 2.29
C ASP A 6 12.26 24.66 2.86
N VAL A 7 11.87 23.63 3.63
CA VAL A 7 12.81 22.63 4.21
C VAL A 7 13.46 21.82 3.09
N ILE A 8 12.70 21.33 2.12
CA ILE A 8 13.24 20.59 0.97
C ILE A 8 14.22 21.50 0.20
N GLY A 9 13.83 22.74 -0.08
CA GLY A 9 14.69 23.74 -0.73
C GLY A 9 16.02 23.95 0.00
N ALA A 10 15.97 24.09 1.32
CA ALA A 10 17.19 24.26 2.15
C ALA A 10 18.12 23.03 2.09
N VAL A 11 17.54 21.81 2.09
CA VAL A 11 18.34 20.57 1.94
C VAL A 11 19.01 20.53 0.57
N LEU A 12 18.29 20.81 -0.51
CA LEU A 12 18.83 20.80 -1.87
C LEU A 12 19.91 21.87 -2.04
N GLN A 13 19.71 23.06 -1.49
CA GLN A 13 20.72 24.15 -1.50
C GLN A 13 21.98 23.74 -0.72
N LYS A 14 21.85 23.06 0.40
CA LYS A 14 22.99 22.54 1.16
C LYS A 14 23.78 21.52 0.35
N LEU A 15 23.12 20.57 -0.31
CA LEU A 15 23.75 19.59 -1.19
C LEU A 15 24.49 20.25 -2.34
N GLN A 16 23.91 21.28 -2.94
CA GLN A 16 24.54 22.07 -4.00
C GLN A 16 25.82 22.76 -3.50
N THR A 17 25.76 23.43 -2.34
CA THR A 17 26.90 24.12 -1.73
C THR A 17 28.05 23.15 -1.42
N MET A 18 27.70 21.89 -1.08
CA MET A 18 28.68 20.83 -0.83
C MET A 18 29.24 20.17 -2.09
N GLY A 19 28.76 20.54 -3.28
CA GLY A 19 29.09 19.88 -4.55
C GLY A 19 28.60 18.44 -4.65
N ALA A 20 27.60 18.05 -3.84
CA ALA A 20 27.09 16.68 -3.78
C ALA A 20 25.80 16.48 -4.58
N LEU A 21 25.13 17.56 -5.00
CA LEU A 21 23.79 17.51 -5.61
C LEU A 21 23.74 16.61 -6.85
N ASP A 22 24.73 16.70 -7.73
CA ASP A 22 24.77 15.96 -9.00
C ASP A 22 24.97 14.44 -8.79
N ASN A 23 25.47 14.03 -7.63
CA ASN A 23 25.62 12.63 -7.24
C ASN A 23 24.60 12.20 -6.17
N THR A 24 23.45 12.89 -6.11
CA THR A 24 22.41 12.59 -5.14
C THR A 24 21.12 12.17 -5.85
N ILE A 25 20.44 11.19 -5.28
CA ILE A 25 19.06 10.81 -5.63
C ILE A 25 18.19 11.14 -4.42
N VAL A 26 17.14 11.89 -4.65
CA VAL A 26 16.18 12.28 -3.62
C VAL A 26 14.91 11.45 -3.79
N PHE A 27 14.50 10.77 -2.74
CA PHE A 27 13.21 10.10 -2.63
C PHE A 27 12.35 10.89 -1.65
N LEU A 28 11.20 11.37 -2.08
CA LEU A 28 10.18 11.99 -1.25
C LEU A 28 8.92 11.15 -1.33
N PHE A 29 8.47 10.62 -0.19
CA PHE A 29 7.28 9.80 -0.12
C PHE A 29 6.65 9.87 1.26
N ASP A 30 5.34 9.60 1.32
CA ASP A 30 4.62 9.45 2.58
C ASP A 30 4.67 7.98 3.03
N ASP A 31 4.68 7.74 4.32
CA ASP A 31 4.64 6.40 4.93
C ASP A 31 3.31 5.69 4.65
N HIS A 32 2.21 6.45 4.59
CA HIS A 32 0.85 5.98 4.29
C HIS A 32 -0.04 7.16 3.84
N GLY A 33 -1.27 6.88 3.40
CA GLY A 33 -2.27 7.90 3.14
C GLY A 33 -2.74 8.60 4.42
N VAL A 34 -3.10 9.87 4.31
CA VAL A 34 -3.43 10.74 5.47
C VAL A 34 -4.87 11.23 5.47
N GLU A 35 -5.63 10.96 4.42
CA GLU A 35 -7.02 11.38 4.28
C GLU A 35 -7.97 10.54 5.16
N SER A 36 -9.24 10.55 4.83
CA SER A 36 -10.29 9.86 5.59
C SER A 36 -10.08 8.34 5.74
N GLY A 37 -9.15 7.75 4.99
CA GLY A 37 -8.80 6.33 5.04
C GLY A 37 -7.69 5.94 6.01
N LYS A 38 -7.06 6.89 6.71
CA LYS A 38 -5.95 6.58 7.63
C LYS A 38 -6.33 5.46 8.62
N GLY A 39 -5.45 4.46 8.73
CA GLY A 39 -5.70 3.29 9.58
C GLY A 39 -6.59 2.23 8.95
N SER A 40 -6.76 2.25 7.63
CA SER A 40 -7.48 1.24 6.85
C SER A 40 -6.71 0.88 5.57
N LEU A 41 -7.19 -0.14 4.86
CA LEU A 41 -6.64 -0.55 3.57
C LEU A 41 -7.41 0.02 2.36
N TYR A 42 -8.23 1.03 2.57
CA TYR A 42 -8.79 1.81 1.48
C TYR A 42 -7.74 2.74 0.85
N GLU A 43 -8.01 3.23 -0.37
CA GLU A 43 -7.06 4.11 -1.08
C GLU A 43 -6.64 5.32 -0.23
N GLY A 44 -7.56 5.94 0.52
CA GLY A 44 -7.23 7.05 1.42
C GLY A 44 -6.26 6.69 2.55
N GLY A 45 -6.09 5.41 2.85
CA GLY A 45 -5.16 4.91 3.87
C GLY A 45 -3.85 4.38 3.32
N ILE A 46 -3.86 3.76 2.13
CA ILE A 46 -2.67 3.08 1.58
C ILE A 46 -2.02 3.82 0.40
N ARG A 47 -2.77 4.67 -0.30
CA ARG A 47 -2.22 5.41 -1.43
C ARG A 47 -1.44 6.61 -0.92
N SER A 48 -0.15 6.61 -1.15
CA SER A 48 0.76 7.68 -0.76
C SER A 48 1.35 8.40 -1.98
N VAL A 49 1.81 9.62 -1.78
CA VAL A 49 2.59 10.35 -2.76
C VAL A 49 4.00 9.79 -2.80
N SER A 50 4.55 9.61 -3.98
CA SER A 50 5.94 9.21 -4.17
C SER A 50 6.58 9.99 -5.32
N LEU A 51 7.72 10.59 -5.07
CA LEU A 51 8.51 11.34 -6.03
C LEU A 51 9.97 10.92 -5.92
N VAL A 52 10.61 10.71 -7.07
CA VAL A 52 12.04 10.48 -7.15
C VAL A 52 12.67 11.52 -8.06
N TRP A 53 13.74 12.14 -7.59
CA TRP A 53 14.43 13.18 -8.31
C TRP A 53 15.95 13.02 -8.25
N SER A 54 16.61 13.27 -9.38
CA SER A 54 18.05 13.43 -9.48
C SER A 54 18.36 14.28 -10.71
N PRO A 55 19.18 15.35 -10.61
CA PRO A 55 19.40 16.27 -11.73
C PRO A 55 20.13 15.60 -12.90
N THR A 56 20.95 14.60 -12.64
CA THR A 56 21.83 13.96 -13.64
C THR A 56 21.38 12.58 -14.08
N ARG A 57 20.50 11.89 -13.30
CA ARG A 57 20.18 10.49 -13.56
C ARG A 57 18.85 10.28 -14.25
N PHE A 58 17.85 11.11 -13.95
CA PHE A 58 16.48 10.90 -14.46
C PHE A 58 15.99 12.09 -15.25
N LYS A 59 15.32 11.81 -16.36
CA LYS A 59 14.60 12.85 -17.10
C LYS A 59 13.39 13.30 -16.27
N GLY A 60 13.38 14.55 -15.83
CA GLY A 60 12.30 15.13 -15.04
C GLY A 60 10.97 15.29 -15.78
N GLY A 61 9.93 15.69 -15.04
CA GLY A 61 8.60 15.99 -15.58
C GLY A 61 7.80 14.76 -16.04
N ARG A 62 8.15 13.58 -15.54
CA ARG A 62 7.49 12.32 -15.90
C ARG A 62 6.59 11.83 -14.77
N PHE A 63 5.46 11.27 -15.14
CA PHE A 63 4.55 10.56 -14.24
C PHE A 63 4.39 9.12 -14.71
N SER A 64 4.49 8.15 -13.80
CA SER A 64 4.23 6.73 -14.05
C SER A 64 2.99 6.27 -13.29
N ARG A 65 2.25 5.33 -13.87
CA ARG A 65 1.08 4.66 -13.25
C ARG A 65 1.39 3.23 -12.79
N VAL A 66 2.65 2.81 -12.89
CA VAL A 66 3.10 1.50 -12.42
C VAL A 66 2.90 1.42 -10.90
N ASN A 67 2.27 0.34 -10.45
CA ASN A 67 2.07 0.11 -9.03
C ASN A 67 3.40 -0.27 -8.36
N ILE A 68 3.79 0.53 -7.37
CA ILE A 68 4.92 0.27 -6.48
C ILE A 68 4.44 0.22 -5.04
N SER A 69 5.21 -0.43 -4.19
CA SER A 69 4.99 -0.48 -2.73
C SER A 69 6.18 0.13 -2.00
N ASN A 70 6.00 0.56 -0.77
CA ASN A 70 7.08 1.09 0.07
C ASN A 70 8.22 0.06 0.29
N ILE A 71 7.93 -1.23 0.26
CA ILE A 71 8.95 -2.29 0.33
C ILE A 71 9.89 -2.30 -0.90
N ASP A 72 9.53 -1.65 -1.99
CA ASP A 72 10.29 -1.62 -3.25
C ASP A 72 11.42 -0.59 -3.23
N PHE A 73 11.41 0.36 -2.29
CA PHE A 73 12.46 1.38 -2.20
C PHE A 73 13.82 0.76 -1.90
N ALA A 74 13.91 -0.17 -0.96
CA ALA A 74 15.19 -0.79 -0.58
C ALA A 74 15.89 -1.48 -1.77
N PRO A 75 15.24 -2.42 -2.52
CA PRO A 75 15.88 -3.03 -3.68
C PRO A 75 16.16 -2.02 -4.80
N THR A 76 15.33 -0.97 -4.96
CA THR A 76 15.57 0.08 -5.95
C THR A 76 16.84 0.88 -5.61
N ILE A 77 17.03 1.25 -4.34
CA ILE A 77 18.24 1.95 -3.89
C ILE A 77 19.47 1.06 -4.11
N MET A 78 19.39 -0.22 -3.77
CA MET A 78 20.49 -1.16 -4.01
C MET A 78 20.88 -1.23 -5.49
N ASP A 79 19.91 -1.26 -6.40
CA ASP A 79 20.16 -1.24 -7.84
C ASP A 79 20.79 0.08 -8.30
N LEU A 80 20.22 1.22 -7.89
CA LEU A 80 20.68 2.54 -8.29
C LEU A 80 22.10 2.86 -7.75
N CYS A 81 22.47 2.27 -6.61
CA CYS A 81 23.78 2.37 -6.02
C CYS A 81 24.76 1.28 -6.53
N ASN A 82 24.33 0.40 -7.44
CA ASN A 82 25.13 -0.72 -7.96
C ASN A 82 25.70 -1.61 -6.85
N ILE A 83 24.92 -1.86 -5.79
CA ILE A 83 25.32 -2.75 -4.70
C ILE A 83 25.44 -4.18 -5.27
N PRO A 84 26.60 -4.86 -5.13
CA PRO A 84 26.79 -6.22 -5.61
C PRO A 84 25.80 -7.19 -4.96
N GLU A 85 25.31 -8.19 -5.70
CA GLU A 85 24.33 -9.18 -5.23
C GLU A 85 24.80 -9.87 -3.92
N SER A 86 26.10 -10.16 -3.82
CA SER A 86 26.72 -10.76 -2.63
C SER A 86 26.66 -9.90 -1.36
N GLN A 87 26.33 -8.62 -1.49
CA GLN A 87 26.23 -7.66 -0.38
C GLN A 87 24.77 -7.23 -0.13
N ARG A 88 23.80 -7.75 -0.90
CA ARG A 88 22.39 -7.43 -0.74
C ARG A 88 21.75 -8.27 0.34
N HIS A 89 20.93 -7.64 1.15
CA HIS A 89 20.04 -8.35 2.05
C HIS A 89 18.82 -8.88 1.28
N GLN A 90 18.28 -9.99 1.73
CA GLN A 90 17.00 -10.49 1.23
C GLN A 90 15.91 -9.47 1.57
N VAL A 91 15.08 -9.12 0.58
CA VAL A 91 13.97 -8.17 0.69
C VAL A 91 12.75 -8.72 -0.03
N ASP A 92 11.56 -8.35 0.42
CA ASP A 92 10.30 -8.79 -0.19
C ASP A 92 9.91 -7.93 -1.40
N GLY A 93 10.44 -6.70 -1.49
CA GLY A 93 10.15 -5.76 -2.56
C GLY A 93 10.85 -6.08 -3.89
N LYS A 94 10.46 -5.37 -4.93
CA LYS A 94 11.05 -5.43 -6.27
C LYS A 94 11.53 -4.06 -6.70
N SER A 95 12.69 -4.01 -7.32
CA SER A 95 13.24 -2.75 -7.83
C SER A 95 12.38 -2.14 -8.93
N PHE A 96 12.08 -0.86 -8.79
CA PHE A 96 11.44 -0.03 -9.83
C PHE A 96 12.44 0.89 -10.55
N ALA A 97 13.73 0.61 -10.50
CA ALA A 97 14.75 1.41 -11.18
C ALA A 97 14.49 1.50 -12.69
N SER A 98 13.96 0.46 -13.32
CA SER A 98 13.58 0.47 -14.73
C SER A 98 12.43 1.48 -15.03
N VAL A 99 11.49 1.63 -14.09
CA VAL A 99 10.38 2.59 -14.19
C VAL A 99 10.93 4.02 -14.17
N LEU A 100 11.90 4.30 -13.30
CA LEU A 100 12.57 5.62 -13.24
C LEU A 100 13.27 5.97 -14.55
N ASN A 101 13.74 4.96 -15.29
CA ASN A 101 14.37 5.10 -16.61
C ASN A 101 13.39 5.07 -17.78
N GLY A 102 12.10 5.09 -17.54
CA GLY A 102 11.10 5.23 -18.57
C GLY A 102 10.40 3.94 -19.01
N ASN A 103 10.66 2.82 -18.38
CA ASN A 103 9.97 1.57 -18.65
C ASN A 103 8.74 1.44 -17.75
N ASP A 104 7.55 1.74 -18.27
CA ASP A 104 6.27 1.66 -17.53
C ASP A 104 5.68 0.24 -17.47
N LYS A 105 6.52 -0.79 -17.53
CA LYS A 105 6.07 -2.15 -17.33
C LYS A 105 5.81 -2.43 -15.86
N GLU A 106 4.67 -3.05 -15.57
CA GLU A 106 4.33 -3.49 -14.21
C GLU A 106 5.41 -4.40 -13.64
N ILE A 107 5.83 -4.10 -12.41
CA ILE A 107 6.84 -4.88 -11.67
C ILE A 107 6.19 -5.93 -10.76
N HIS A 108 4.94 -5.71 -10.36
CA HIS A 108 4.17 -6.64 -9.55
C HIS A 108 3.00 -7.23 -10.33
N ASP A 109 2.75 -8.53 -10.18
CA ASP A 109 1.52 -9.17 -10.64
C ASP A 109 0.30 -8.68 -9.83
N HIS A 110 0.51 -8.45 -8.55
CA HIS A 110 -0.47 -7.89 -7.61
C HIS A 110 0.24 -7.30 -6.39
N LEU A 111 -0.44 -6.42 -5.67
CA LEU A 111 0.02 -5.95 -4.36
C LEU A 111 -0.80 -6.61 -3.25
N PHE A 112 -0.15 -6.86 -2.11
CA PHE A 112 -0.76 -7.37 -0.89
C PHE A 112 -0.60 -6.34 0.23
N PHE A 113 -1.64 -6.18 1.04
CA PHE A 113 -1.67 -5.25 2.15
C PHE A 113 -2.27 -5.89 3.39
N GLU A 114 -1.74 -5.53 4.55
CA GLU A 114 -2.28 -5.99 5.83
C GLU A 114 -2.25 -4.90 6.89
N ILE A 115 -3.31 -4.86 7.69
CA ILE A 115 -3.39 -4.03 8.88
C ILE A 115 -4.41 -4.62 9.86
N GLY A 116 -4.03 -4.82 11.12
CA GLY A 116 -4.95 -5.31 12.15
C GLY A 116 -5.84 -6.46 11.69
N ALA A 117 -7.14 -6.25 11.69
CA ALA A 117 -8.16 -7.21 11.32
C ALA A 117 -8.48 -7.25 9.81
N THR A 118 -7.67 -6.61 8.96
CA THR A 118 -7.97 -6.45 7.53
C THR A 118 -6.80 -6.89 6.66
N ARG A 119 -7.11 -7.52 5.54
CA ARG A 119 -6.17 -7.91 4.49
C ARG A 119 -6.73 -7.49 3.14
N ALA A 120 -5.86 -7.10 2.22
CA ALA A 120 -6.30 -6.75 0.87
C ALA A 120 -5.31 -7.21 -0.19
N VAL A 121 -5.81 -7.41 -1.41
CA VAL A 121 -5.01 -7.58 -2.62
C VAL A 121 -5.51 -6.63 -3.71
N LEU A 122 -4.57 -6.05 -4.44
CA LEU A 122 -4.82 -5.18 -5.58
C LEU A 122 -4.23 -5.82 -6.84
N LYS A 123 -5.08 -6.06 -7.84
CA LYS A 123 -4.66 -6.59 -9.15
C LYS A 123 -5.48 -5.96 -10.26
N ASP A 124 -4.83 -5.53 -11.34
CA ASP A 124 -5.45 -5.00 -12.56
C ASP A 124 -6.47 -3.86 -12.30
N GLY A 125 -6.22 -3.04 -11.26
CA GLY A 125 -7.11 -1.96 -10.84
C GLY A 125 -8.32 -2.39 -10.01
N TRP A 126 -8.38 -3.66 -9.61
CA TRP A 126 -9.39 -4.17 -8.69
C TRP A 126 -8.79 -4.47 -7.33
N LYS A 127 -9.46 -4.03 -6.28
CA LYS A 127 -9.06 -4.31 -4.90
C LYS A 127 -10.11 -5.17 -4.20
N TYR A 128 -9.66 -6.32 -3.69
CA TYR A 128 -10.43 -7.14 -2.78
C TYR A 128 -9.91 -6.93 -1.36
N LEU A 129 -10.83 -6.66 -0.45
CA LEU A 129 -10.56 -6.39 0.95
C LEU A 129 -11.37 -7.38 1.80
N ALA A 130 -10.71 -8.04 2.74
CA ALA A 130 -11.31 -8.93 3.72
C ALA A 130 -11.13 -8.35 5.11
N PHE A 131 -12.23 -8.18 5.84
CA PHE A 131 -12.26 -7.76 7.23
C PHE A 131 -12.68 -8.93 8.11
N ARG A 132 -11.82 -9.35 9.05
CA ARG A 132 -12.06 -10.49 9.93
C ARG A 132 -11.64 -10.16 11.35
N LEU A 133 -12.60 -10.03 12.23
CA LEU A 133 -12.30 -9.94 13.66
C LEU A 133 -11.83 -11.30 14.18
N PRO A 134 -10.78 -11.37 15.02
CA PRO A 134 -10.41 -12.59 15.70
C PRO A 134 -11.59 -13.14 16.52
N SER A 135 -11.74 -14.47 16.55
CA SER A 135 -12.82 -15.13 17.30
C SER A 135 -12.80 -14.83 18.81
N THR A 136 -11.64 -14.43 19.33
CA THR A 136 -11.45 -14.01 20.73
C THR A 136 -12.01 -12.61 21.02
N VAL A 137 -12.40 -11.88 19.97
CA VAL A 137 -12.88 -10.51 20.04
C VAL A 137 -14.39 -10.50 19.92
N SER A 138 -15.09 -10.14 21.00
CA SER A 138 -16.55 -9.97 20.99
C SER A 138 -16.90 -8.60 20.41
N PRO A 139 -17.70 -8.50 19.35
CA PRO A 139 -18.17 -7.22 18.84
C PRO A 139 -18.92 -6.44 19.95
N ASN A 140 -18.46 -5.22 20.23
CA ASN A 140 -19.18 -4.31 21.13
C ASN A 140 -19.84 -3.22 20.30
N PRO A 141 -21.19 -3.14 20.24
CA PRO A 141 -21.89 -2.13 19.45
C PRO A 141 -21.65 -0.69 19.92
N GLU A 142 -21.29 -0.48 21.20
CA GLU A 142 -20.98 0.84 21.74
C GLU A 142 -19.54 1.30 21.40
N LYS A 143 -18.66 0.34 21.14
CA LYS A 143 -17.26 0.59 20.72
C LYS A 143 -16.91 -0.34 19.57
N PRO A 144 -17.40 -0.02 18.38
CA PRO A 144 -17.17 -0.87 17.22
C PRO A 144 -15.67 -0.97 16.92
N TYR A 145 -15.25 -2.18 16.55
CA TYR A 145 -13.88 -2.41 16.11
C TYR A 145 -13.61 -1.68 14.80
N THR A 146 -12.38 -1.28 14.61
CA THR A 146 -11.89 -0.70 13.37
C THR A 146 -10.98 -1.68 12.64
N HIS A 147 -10.64 -1.39 11.41
CA HIS A 147 -9.67 -2.17 10.64
C HIS A 147 -8.30 -2.31 11.34
N LEU A 148 -7.92 -1.33 12.16
CA LEU A 148 -6.71 -1.36 13.00
C LEU A 148 -6.84 -2.22 14.24
N ALA A 149 -8.05 -2.43 14.73
CA ALA A 149 -8.21 -2.83 16.12
C ALA A 149 -8.16 -4.34 16.30
N ASP A 150 -7.18 -4.72 17.04
CA ASP A 150 -7.17 -5.88 17.91
C ASP A 150 -7.68 -5.52 19.34
N ARG A 151 -8.05 -4.24 19.62
CA ARG A 151 -8.45 -3.73 20.95
C ARG A 151 -9.70 -2.85 20.88
N PRO A 152 -10.72 -3.12 21.73
CA PRO A 152 -11.85 -2.22 21.90
C PRO A 152 -11.35 -0.86 22.44
N GLY A 153 -11.74 0.23 21.78
CA GLY A 153 -11.37 1.58 22.22
C GLY A 153 -9.89 1.93 22.08
N GLY A 154 -9.10 1.13 21.31
CA GLY A 154 -7.71 1.47 20.96
C GLY A 154 -7.63 2.70 20.05
N ARG A 155 -6.46 3.35 19.98
CA ARG A 155 -6.22 4.43 19.01
C ARG A 155 -6.53 3.91 17.62
N GLY A 156 -7.41 4.58 16.90
CA GLY A 156 -7.91 4.16 15.60
C GLY A 156 -9.34 3.60 15.64
N SER A 157 -9.91 3.27 16.82
CA SER A 157 -11.32 2.91 16.95
C SER A 157 -12.28 4.05 16.57
N GLU A 158 -11.79 5.28 16.56
CA GLU A 158 -12.52 6.51 16.25
C GLU A 158 -12.08 7.13 14.91
N GLY A 159 -11.28 6.42 14.12
CA GLY A 159 -10.78 6.94 12.85
C GLY A 159 -11.91 7.30 11.88
N PRO A 160 -11.75 8.38 11.08
CA PRO A 160 -12.79 8.87 10.17
C PRO A 160 -13.14 7.86 9.06
N ALA A 161 -12.33 6.82 8.85
CA ALA A 161 -12.55 5.83 7.81
C ALA A 161 -13.93 5.16 7.91
N LYS A 162 -14.37 4.78 9.12
CA LYS A 162 -15.67 4.14 9.34
C LYS A 162 -16.87 5.02 8.92
N ASP A 163 -16.72 6.33 9.01
CA ASP A 163 -17.77 7.30 8.64
C ASP A 163 -17.70 7.68 7.16
N PHE A 164 -16.53 7.52 6.56
CA PHE A 164 -16.28 7.86 5.18
C PHE A 164 -16.60 6.72 4.20
N TYR A 165 -16.30 5.46 4.57
CA TYR A 165 -16.49 4.29 3.71
C TYR A 165 -17.79 3.56 4.08
N PRO A 166 -18.83 3.55 3.21
CA PRO A 166 -20.16 3.02 3.56
C PRO A 166 -20.15 1.52 3.84
N ASN A 167 -19.18 0.78 3.30
CA ASN A 167 -19.06 -0.66 3.45
C ASN A 167 -17.97 -1.08 4.45
N TYR A 168 -17.60 -0.16 5.36
CA TYR A 168 -16.44 -0.33 6.27
C TYR A 168 -16.47 -1.64 7.07
N TYR A 169 -17.65 -2.11 7.46
CA TYR A 169 -17.84 -3.32 8.26
C TYR A 169 -18.20 -4.56 7.44
N ASP A 170 -18.30 -4.45 6.11
CA ASP A 170 -18.54 -5.62 5.28
C ASP A 170 -17.35 -6.58 5.34
N ALA A 171 -17.65 -7.86 5.58
CA ALA A 171 -16.64 -8.89 5.74
C ALA A 171 -15.80 -9.10 4.47
N ASP A 172 -16.45 -9.00 3.31
CA ASP A 172 -15.84 -9.09 1.98
C ASP A 172 -16.21 -7.87 1.15
N GLN A 173 -15.23 -7.28 0.50
CA GLN A 173 -15.44 -6.09 -0.32
C GLN A 173 -14.64 -6.22 -1.63
N LEU A 174 -15.23 -5.72 -2.72
CA LEU A 174 -14.58 -5.67 -4.02
C LEU A 174 -14.82 -4.31 -4.68
N TYR A 175 -13.75 -3.63 -5.07
CA TYR A 175 -13.80 -2.31 -5.70
C TYR A 175 -13.03 -2.27 -7.01
N ASP A 176 -13.57 -1.57 -8.00
CA ASP A 176 -12.83 -1.12 -9.18
C ASP A 176 -12.28 0.27 -8.89
N ILE A 177 -11.03 0.38 -8.45
CA ILE A 177 -10.43 1.64 -8.02
C ILE A 177 -10.20 2.64 -9.16
N ARG A 178 -10.31 2.21 -10.42
CA ARG A 178 -10.19 3.11 -11.58
C ARG A 178 -11.47 3.90 -11.81
N SER A 179 -12.64 3.26 -11.66
CA SER A 179 -13.95 3.89 -11.83
C SER A 179 -14.55 4.38 -10.52
N ASP A 180 -14.12 3.82 -9.38
CA ASP A 180 -14.57 4.15 -8.02
C ASP A 180 -13.36 4.34 -7.09
N PRO A 181 -12.55 5.40 -7.29
CA PRO A 181 -11.34 5.65 -6.48
C PRO A 181 -11.63 5.99 -5.02
N LEU A 182 -12.88 6.27 -4.67
CA LEU A 182 -13.33 6.53 -3.30
C LEU A 182 -13.92 5.27 -2.64
N GLU A 183 -13.98 4.15 -3.33
CA GLU A 183 -14.41 2.84 -2.82
C GLU A 183 -15.79 2.88 -2.14
N ARG A 184 -16.74 3.55 -2.82
CA ARG A 184 -18.11 3.72 -2.34
C ARG A 184 -19.03 2.57 -2.71
N ASN A 185 -18.72 1.82 -3.77
CA ASN A 185 -19.59 0.82 -4.37
C ASN A 185 -19.00 -0.57 -4.23
N ASN A 186 -19.34 -1.28 -3.14
CA ASN A 186 -18.90 -2.66 -2.95
C ASN A 186 -19.56 -3.58 -3.99
N ARG A 187 -18.73 -4.15 -4.89
CA ARG A 187 -19.15 -5.02 -6.00
C ARG A 187 -19.09 -6.50 -5.65
N ILE A 188 -18.91 -6.85 -4.37
CA ILE A 188 -18.75 -8.25 -3.93
C ILE A 188 -19.96 -9.14 -4.28
N ALA A 189 -21.17 -8.59 -4.22
CA ALA A 189 -22.41 -9.29 -4.52
C ALA A 189 -22.79 -9.28 -6.02
N ASP A 190 -22.04 -8.61 -6.88
CA ASP A 190 -22.30 -8.54 -8.31
C ASP A 190 -22.02 -9.89 -8.99
N PRO A 191 -23.04 -10.56 -9.57
CA PRO A 191 -22.85 -11.86 -10.22
C PRO A 191 -21.82 -11.83 -11.35
N SER A 192 -21.67 -10.70 -12.05
CA SER A 192 -20.68 -10.52 -13.13
C SER A 192 -19.24 -10.56 -12.64
N GLN A 193 -19.00 -10.32 -11.35
CA GLN A 193 -17.66 -10.29 -10.73
C GLN A 193 -17.29 -11.61 -10.03
N LYS A 194 -18.15 -12.62 -10.04
CA LYS A 194 -17.94 -13.90 -9.32
C LYS A 194 -16.58 -14.55 -9.63
N SER A 195 -16.17 -14.58 -10.89
CA SER A 195 -14.86 -15.13 -11.28
C SER A 195 -13.71 -14.30 -10.75
N ARG A 196 -13.84 -12.96 -10.77
CA ARG A 196 -12.83 -12.05 -10.22
C ARG A 196 -12.69 -12.22 -8.71
N VAL A 197 -13.80 -12.28 -7.98
CA VAL A 197 -13.80 -12.54 -6.54
C VAL A 197 -13.04 -13.83 -6.23
N ALA A 198 -13.29 -14.91 -6.95
CA ALA A 198 -12.59 -16.18 -6.75
C ALA A 198 -11.06 -16.05 -6.98
N ILE A 199 -10.65 -15.35 -8.04
CA ILE A 199 -9.23 -15.08 -8.31
C ILE A 199 -8.60 -14.28 -7.17
N MET A 200 -9.25 -13.19 -6.75
CA MET A 200 -8.73 -12.31 -5.70
C MET A 200 -8.65 -13.01 -4.33
N LYS A 201 -9.65 -13.81 -3.97
CA LYS A 201 -9.61 -14.64 -2.76
C LYS A 201 -8.45 -15.65 -2.80
N LYS A 202 -8.22 -16.29 -3.95
CA LYS A 202 -7.07 -17.19 -4.13
C LYS A 202 -5.75 -16.46 -3.98
N LEU A 203 -5.61 -15.26 -4.55
CA LEU A 203 -4.41 -14.42 -4.39
C LEU A 203 -4.19 -14.07 -2.92
N LEU A 204 -5.24 -13.66 -2.22
CA LEU A 204 -5.17 -13.36 -0.79
C LEU A 204 -4.68 -14.59 0.00
N LYS A 205 -5.30 -15.75 -0.20
CA LYS A 205 -4.90 -17.02 0.45
C LYS A 205 -3.41 -17.34 0.20
N ASN A 206 -2.94 -17.19 -1.04
CA ASN A 206 -1.56 -17.46 -1.41
C ASN A 206 -0.55 -16.50 -0.73
N ASN A 207 -0.92 -15.24 -0.50
CA ASN A 207 -0.08 -14.30 0.25
C ASN A 207 -0.08 -14.62 1.75
N LEU A 208 -1.24 -14.92 2.31
CA LEU A 208 -1.36 -15.28 3.73
C LEU A 208 -0.55 -16.53 4.09
N ALA A 209 -0.39 -17.49 3.18
CA ALA A 209 0.48 -18.63 3.40
C ALA A 209 1.98 -18.30 3.54
N LYS A 210 2.39 -17.08 3.21
CA LYS A 210 3.78 -16.60 3.28
C LYS A 210 4.05 -15.70 4.48
N VAL A 211 3.01 -15.25 5.16
CA VAL A 211 3.12 -14.36 6.33
C VAL A 211 2.69 -15.11 7.60
N PRO A 212 3.29 -14.79 8.76
CA PRO A 212 2.94 -15.47 10.00
C PRO A 212 1.55 -15.09 10.50
N GLY A 213 0.91 -16.03 11.18
CA GLY A 213 -0.36 -15.81 11.87
C GLY A 213 -1.60 -16.23 11.09
N PRO A 214 -2.68 -16.57 11.80
CA PRO A 214 -3.94 -17.00 11.20
C PRO A 214 -4.76 -15.79 10.73
N PHE A 215 -5.54 -15.97 9.67
CA PHE A 215 -6.53 -15.00 9.21
C PHE A 215 -7.83 -15.70 8.80
N ALA A 216 -8.61 -16.13 9.80
CA ALA A 216 -9.90 -16.82 9.66
C ALA A 216 -9.86 -17.95 8.60
N GLU A 217 -10.90 -18.05 7.76
CA GLU A 217 -11.04 -19.09 6.73
C GLU A 217 -10.01 -19.02 5.59
N PHE A 218 -9.20 -17.97 5.52
CA PHE A 218 -8.16 -17.86 4.49
C PHE A 218 -6.88 -18.64 4.84
N THR A 219 -6.66 -18.90 6.11
CA THR A 219 -5.57 -19.76 6.55
C THR A 219 -6.08 -21.21 6.52
N SER A 220 -5.39 -22.07 5.79
CA SER A 220 -5.71 -23.50 5.83
C SER A 220 -5.46 -24.04 7.23
N ASN A 221 -6.49 -24.60 7.87
CA ASN A 221 -6.34 -25.58 8.91
C ASN A 221 -5.93 -26.92 8.28
N GLU A 222 -4.85 -26.95 7.53
CA GLU A 222 -4.17 -28.17 7.12
C GLU A 222 -3.01 -28.34 8.09
N ALA A 223 -3.33 -28.95 9.23
CA ALA A 223 -2.38 -29.63 10.09
C ALA A 223 -2.14 -31.05 9.55
#